data_482bcb7977c65be63078c9048713d43d
#
_entry.id   482bcb7977c65be63078c9048713d43d
#
_cell.length_a   1.000
_cell.length_b   1.000
_cell.length_c   1.000
_cell.angle_alpha   90.00
_cell.angle_beta   90.00
_cell.angle_gamma   90.00
#
_symmetry.space_group_name_H-M   'P 1'
#
loop_
_entity.id
_entity.type
_entity.pdbx_description
1 polymer ?
#
loop_
_entity_poly.entity_id
_entity_poly.type
_entity_poly.pdbx_seq_one_letter_code
_entity_poly.pdbx_strand_id
1 'polypeptide(L)'
;IAGRFAVVSTKSKTKGVSKKITEEEKKKELYKILEDFCEDPYGVILRTSAKAASEEEIRKECTGLLKQMHELMDYSEYKTRFSCLYREASFYLKYIRSLELSNFERIVTDLQSVYEELYPIYGDKVELYSDDSYSLDKLLGISTKLLKANEKKVWLKSGGNLVIEPTEALTVIDVNTGKAVDGRRNKETTFYKINCEAAIEAARQIRMRNLSGIILIDFIDMKEQEHVEELMQLLRMKLSEDKVKTVLVDITKLGLVEITRMKKNPPLREALSWE
;
A
#
# COMPACT_ATOMS: atom_id res chain seq x y z
N ILE A 1 5.34 12.33 -15.32
CA ILE A 1 6.45 11.96 -14.43
C ILE A 1 5.96 12.09 -12.99
N ALA A 2 6.24 11.10 -12.14
CA ALA A 2 5.79 11.10 -10.75
C ALA A 2 6.99 11.22 -9.81
N GLY A 3 6.96 12.26 -8.97
CA GLY A 3 7.85 12.46 -7.85
C GLY A 3 7.26 11.96 -6.53
N ARG A 4 7.90 12.35 -5.43
CA ARG A 4 7.45 12.07 -4.06
C ARG A 4 6.25 12.95 -3.68
N PHE A 5 6.35 14.26 -3.92
CA PHE A 5 5.37 15.25 -3.51
C PHE A 5 4.48 15.73 -4.66
N ALA A 6 4.93 15.61 -5.91
CA ALA A 6 4.23 16.10 -7.08
C ALA A 6 4.19 15.08 -8.23
N VAL A 7 3.23 15.28 -9.14
CA VAL A 7 3.15 14.61 -10.43
C VAL A 7 3.04 15.67 -11.52
N VAL A 8 3.91 15.59 -12.54
CA VAL A 8 3.87 16.42 -13.73
C VAL A 8 3.28 15.64 -14.90
N SER A 9 2.37 16.25 -15.66
CA SER A 9 1.62 15.59 -16.73
C SER A 9 1.47 16.48 -17.96
N THR A 10 1.59 15.87 -19.15
CA THR A 10 1.30 16.50 -20.44
C THR A 10 -0.18 16.50 -20.80
N LYS A 11 -1.01 15.68 -20.11
CA LYS A 11 -2.44 15.53 -20.45
C LYS A 11 -3.29 16.75 -20.13
N SER A 12 -2.86 17.59 -19.21
CA SER A 12 -3.64 18.72 -18.71
C SER A 12 -2.69 19.79 -18.23
N LYS A 13 -3.05 21.05 -18.42
CA LYS A 13 -2.33 22.20 -17.84
C LYS A 13 -2.76 22.51 -16.41
N THR A 14 -3.63 21.70 -15.83
CA THR A 14 -4.23 21.95 -14.52
C THR A 14 -3.17 21.87 -13.41
N LYS A 15 -3.17 22.89 -12.55
CA LYS A 15 -2.46 22.89 -11.28
C LYS A 15 -3.45 22.49 -10.20
N GLY A 16 -3.09 21.50 -9.39
CA GLY A 16 -4.05 20.98 -8.44
C GLY A 16 -3.41 20.29 -7.23
N VAL A 17 -4.23 20.07 -6.22
CA VAL A 17 -3.88 19.36 -4.99
C VAL A 17 -4.71 18.09 -4.90
N SER A 18 -4.12 17.02 -4.38
CA SER A 18 -4.78 15.72 -4.19
C SER A 18 -6.12 15.86 -3.44
N LYS A 19 -7.17 15.28 -3.98
CA LYS A 19 -8.52 15.25 -3.35
C LYS A 19 -8.53 14.56 -1.97
N LYS A 20 -7.49 13.78 -1.64
CA LYS A 20 -7.35 13.13 -0.33
C LYS A 20 -6.90 14.09 0.79
N ILE A 21 -6.43 15.28 0.45
CA ILE A 21 -6.15 16.34 1.42
C ILE A 21 -7.48 17.06 1.65
N THR A 22 -8.04 16.91 2.85
CA THR A 22 -9.36 17.46 3.21
C THR A 22 -9.27 18.76 3.98
N GLU A 23 -8.11 19.07 4.55
CA GLU A 23 -7.87 20.28 5.36
C GLU A 23 -7.76 21.52 4.47
N GLU A 24 -8.74 22.42 4.57
CA GLU A 24 -8.86 23.61 3.70
C GLU A 24 -7.69 24.59 3.88
N GLU A 25 -7.16 24.75 5.10
CA GLU A 25 -5.99 25.61 5.34
C GLU A 25 -4.75 25.07 4.62
N LYS A 26 -4.50 23.75 4.76
CA LYS A 26 -3.35 23.12 4.10
C LYS A 26 -3.49 23.11 2.58
N LYS A 27 -4.70 22.96 2.06
CA LYS A 27 -4.93 23.11 0.62
C LYS A 27 -4.57 24.50 0.12
N LYS A 28 -4.98 25.55 0.85
CA LYS A 28 -4.67 26.95 0.48
C LYS A 28 -3.16 27.19 0.44
N GLU A 29 -2.42 26.69 1.43
CA GLU A 29 -0.96 26.77 1.44
C GLU A 29 -0.35 26.08 0.21
N LEU A 30 -0.79 24.85 -0.09
CA LEU A 30 -0.31 24.08 -1.23
C LEU A 30 -0.68 24.73 -2.59
N TYR A 31 -1.83 25.36 -2.70
CA TYR A 31 -2.21 26.10 -3.91
C TYR A 31 -1.33 27.34 -4.13
N LYS A 32 -0.92 28.05 -3.06
CA LYS A 32 0.05 29.17 -3.17
C LYS A 32 1.39 28.71 -3.76
N ILE A 33 1.86 27.53 -3.39
CA ILE A 33 3.09 26.95 -3.97
C ILE A 33 2.89 26.70 -5.48
N LEU A 34 1.71 26.24 -5.89
CA LEU A 34 1.42 25.96 -7.30
C LEU A 34 1.30 27.23 -8.16
N GLU A 35 1.03 28.40 -7.57
CA GLU A 35 0.96 29.69 -8.29
C GLU A 35 2.27 30.01 -9.01
N ASP A 36 3.43 29.65 -8.45
CA ASP A 36 4.74 29.86 -9.07
C ASP A 36 4.95 29.07 -10.38
N PHE A 37 4.15 28.02 -10.59
CA PHE A 37 4.23 27.13 -11.75
C PHE A 37 3.09 27.34 -12.74
N CYS A 38 2.24 28.39 -12.56
CA CYS A 38 1.04 28.60 -13.38
C CYS A 38 1.35 28.83 -14.86
N GLU A 39 2.48 29.45 -15.18
CA GLU A 39 2.89 29.75 -16.55
C GLU A 39 3.41 28.54 -17.32
N ASP A 40 3.82 27.50 -16.59
CA ASP A 40 4.34 26.27 -17.21
C ASP A 40 3.24 25.51 -17.98
N PRO A 41 3.51 25.03 -19.21
CA PRO A 41 2.50 24.39 -20.06
C PRO A 41 2.04 23.02 -19.53
N TYR A 42 2.77 22.41 -18.59
CA TYR A 42 2.46 21.08 -18.05
C TYR A 42 1.61 21.16 -16.78
N GLY A 43 0.73 20.19 -16.58
CA GLY A 43 -0.05 20.07 -15.36
C GLY A 43 0.82 19.64 -14.18
N VAL A 44 0.57 20.20 -13.00
CA VAL A 44 1.24 19.82 -11.75
C VAL A 44 0.19 19.48 -10.71
N ILE A 45 0.27 18.27 -10.13
CA ILE A 45 -0.65 17.82 -9.08
C ILE A 45 0.17 17.46 -7.85
N LEU A 46 -0.05 18.19 -6.75
CA LEU A 46 0.56 17.84 -5.47
C LEU A 46 -0.13 16.62 -4.84
N ARG A 47 0.70 15.69 -4.39
CA ARG A 47 0.26 14.41 -3.79
C ARG A 47 -0.05 14.58 -2.31
N THR A 48 -0.67 13.57 -1.72
CA THR A 48 -0.98 13.56 -0.27
C THR A 48 0.29 13.67 0.60
N SER A 49 1.41 13.14 0.13
CA SER A 49 2.72 13.24 0.80
C SER A 49 3.25 14.68 0.91
N ALA A 50 2.79 15.60 0.07
CA ALA A 50 3.15 17.02 0.17
C ALA A 50 2.61 17.68 1.45
N LYS A 51 1.62 17.07 2.13
CA LYS A 51 1.07 17.60 3.38
C LYS A 51 2.11 17.73 4.49
N ALA A 52 3.03 16.76 4.58
CA ALA A 52 4.07 16.68 5.62
C ALA A 52 5.43 17.28 5.20
N ALA A 53 5.54 17.76 3.96
CA ALA A 53 6.77 18.32 3.42
C ALA A 53 6.87 19.82 3.66
N SER A 54 8.08 20.35 3.70
CA SER A 54 8.33 21.78 3.69
C SER A 54 8.03 22.39 2.33
N GLU A 55 7.72 23.68 2.30
CA GLU A 55 7.47 24.42 1.07
C GLU A 55 8.68 24.38 0.12
N GLU A 56 9.89 24.46 0.67
CA GLU A 56 11.14 24.42 -0.09
C GLU A 56 11.35 23.07 -0.78
N GLU A 57 11.08 21.96 -0.08
CA GLU A 57 11.17 20.61 -0.66
C GLU A 57 10.18 20.42 -1.80
N ILE A 58 8.95 20.90 -1.64
CA ILE A 58 7.92 20.82 -2.67
C ILE A 58 8.31 21.64 -3.91
N ARG A 59 8.77 22.89 -3.72
CA ARG A 59 9.22 23.77 -4.81
C ARG A 59 10.40 23.18 -5.57
N LYS A 60 11.40 22.68 -4.85
CA LYS A 60 12.59 22.03 -5.43
C LYS A 60 12.20 20.82 -6.28
N GLU A 61 11.30 19.98 -5.77
CA GLU A 61 10.83 18.80 -6.52
C GLU A 61 10.02 19.20 -7.75
N CYS A 62 9.08 20.14 -7.63
CA CYS A 62 8.27 20.63 -8.77
C CYS A 62 9.16 21.19 -9.88
N THR A 63 10.12 22.05 -9.53
CA THR A 63 11.09 22.62 -10.48
C THR A 63 11.91 21.52 -11.17
N GLY A 64 12.39 20.53 -10.42
CA GLY A 64 13.15 19.42 -10.96
C GLY A 64 12.34 18.55 -11.93
N LEU A 65 11.08 18.24 -11.57
CA LEU A 65 10.17 17.44 -12.40
C LEU A 65 9.77 18.18 -13.67
N LEU A 66 9.51 19.49 -13.59
CA LEU A 66 9.18 20.32 -14.75
C LEU A 66 10.38 20.41 -15.70
N LYS A 67 11.59 20.66 -15.18
CA LYS A 67 12.81 20.65 -15.98
C LYS A 67 12.98 19.31 -16.69
N GLN A 68 12.84 18.20 -15.99
CA GLN A 68 12.90 16.86 -16.58
C GLN A 68 11.82 16.66 -17.65
N MET A 69 10.62 17.19 -17.47
CA MET A 69 9.54 17.12 -18.45
C MET A 69 9.88 17.90 -19.73
N HIS A 70 10.41 19.12 -19.59
CA HIS A 70 10.86 19.93 -20.73
C HIS A 70 11.96 19.21 -21.50
N GLU A 71 13.03 18.77 -20.86
CA GLU A 71 14.13 18.01 -21.46
C GLU A 71 13.61 16.77 -22.21
N LEU A 72 12.63 16.09 -21.65
CA LEU A 72 12.04 14.87 -22.22
C LEU A 72 11.21 15.17 -23.44
N MET A 73 10.48 16.27 -23.45
CA MET A 73 9.68 16.71 -24.58
C MET A 73 10.57 17.19 -25.73
N ASP A 74 11.60 17.99 -25.42
CA ASP A 74 12.58 18.43 -26.41
C ASP A 74 13.29 17.23 -27.05
N TYR A 75 13.72 16.25 -26.22
CA TYR A 75 14.35 15.02 -26.71
C TYR A 75 13.42 14.17 -27.58
N SER A 76 12.08 14.24 -27.34
CA SER A 76 11.10 13.48 -28.10
C SER A 76 11.05 13.85 -29.58
N GLU A 77 11.37 15.11 -29.91
CA GLU A 77 11.36 15.60 -31.30
C GLU A 77 12.43 14.94 -32.18
N TYR A 78 13.53 14.46 -31.57
CA TYR A 78 14.65 13.82 -32.26
C TYR A 78 14.54 12.28 -32.28
N LYS A 79 13.46 11.70 -31.73
CA LYS A 79 13.31 10.26 -31.66
C LYS A 79 12.41 9.67 -32.73
N THR A 80 12.74 8.47 -33.16
CA THR A 80 11.89 7.69 -34.07
C THR A 80 10.62 7.25 -33.38
N ARG A 81 9.56 7.02 -34.15
CA ARG A 81 8.27 6.50 -33.62
C ARG A 81 8.53 5.21 -32.85
N PHE A 82 7.79 5.06 -31.73
CA PHE A 82 7.89 3.91 -30.81
C PHE A 82 9.18 3.82 -29.99
N SER A 83 10.06 4.83 -30.01
CA SER A 83 11.18 4.91 -29.07
C SER A 83 10.68 5.09 -27.63
N CYS A 84 11.37 4.42 -26.68
CA CYS A 84 11.14 4.67 -25.25
C CYS A 84 11.74 6.02 -24.87
N LEU A 85 10.91 7.01 -24.55
CA LEU A 85 11.34 8.34 -24.12
C LEU A 85 11.66 8.39 -22.64
N TYR A 86 10.89 7.68 -21.82
CA TYR A 86 11.01 7.68 -20.38
C TYR A 86 10.67 6.29 -19.82
N ARG A 87 11.53 5.82 -18.94
CA ARG A 87 11.27 4.60 -18.16
C ARG A 87 11.01 5.03 -16.72
N GLU A 88 9.81 4.77 -16.28
CA GLU A 88 9.43 5.07 -14.91
C GLU A 88 10.29 4.28 -13.91
N ALA A 89 10.55 4.88 -12.75
CA ALA A 89 11.30 4.24 -11.68
C ALA A 89 10.78 2.83 -11.34
N SER A 90 11.67 1.97 -10.92
CA SER A 90 11.37 0.59 -10.49
C SER A 90 10.24 0.55 -9.46
N PHE A 91 9.53 -0.58 -9.38
CA PHE A 91 8.39 -0.75 -8.46
C PHE A 91 8.78 -0.49 -7.00
N TYR A 92 9.95 -0.97 -6.55
CA TYR A 92 10.44 -0.76 -5.19
C TYR A 92 10.67 0.72 -4.90
N LEU A 93 11.22 1.48 -5.85
CA LEU A 93 11.45 2.91 -5.69
C LEU A 93 10.13 3.69 -5.56
N LYS A 94 9.13 3.35 -6.39
CA LYS A 94 7.78 3.92 -6.27
C LYS A 94 7.16 3.61 -4.92
N TYR A 95 7.34 2.39 -4.43
CA TYR A 95 6.81 1.97 -3.14
C TYR A 95 7.49 2.75 -2.01
N ILE A 96 8.83 2.81 -1.97
CA ILE A 96 9.59 3.54 -0.96
C ILE A 96 9.21 5.03 -0.97
N ARG A 97 9.13 5.67 -2.14
CA ARG A 97 8.68 7.07 -2.28
C ARG A 97 7.26 7.31 -1.76
N SER A 98 6.44 6.29 -1.72
CA SER A 98 5.07 6.36 -1.19
C SER A 98 5.00 6.24 0.34
N LEU A 99 6.08 5.80 1.00
CA LEU A 99 6.17 5.71 2.45
C LEU A 99 6.56 7.08 3.03
N GLU A 100 6.04 7.38 4.22
CA GLU A 100 6.55 8.50 5.02
C GLU A 100 7.89 8.11 5.63
N LEU A 101 8.83 9.06 5.70
CA LEU A 101 10.17 8.83 6.25
C LEU A 101 10.17 8.40 7.72
N SER A 102 9.11 8.73 8.46
CA SER A 102 8.88 8.29 9.84
C SER A 102 8.50 6.82 9.97
N ASN A 103 8.03 6.19 8.88
CA ASN A 103 7.51 4.83 8.90
C ASN A 103 8.56 3.75 8.73
N PHE A 104 9.83 4.13 8.52
CA PHE A 104 10.94 3.18 8.46
C PHE A 104 12.23 3.80 9.02
N GLU A 105 13.02 2.97 9.68
CA GLU A 105 14.30 3.37 10.26
C GLU A 105 15.42 3.31 9.24
N ARG A 106 15.45 2.25 8.43
CA ARG A 106 16.48 2.01 7.43
C ARG A 106 15.96 1.21 6.23
N ILE A 107 16.68 1.32 5.13
CA ILE A 107 16.51 0.54 3.90
C ILE A 107 17.79 -0.26 3.74
N VAL A 108 17.68 -1.59 3.72
CA VAL A 108 18.83 -2.48 3.55
C VAL A 108 18.71 -3.18 2.22
N THR A 109 19.79 -3.20 1.44
CA THR A 109 19.87 -3.89 0.15
C THR A 109 21.23 -4.57 -0.01
N ASP A 110 21.27 -5.71 -0.67
CA ASP A 110 22.48 -6.42 -1.10
C ASP A 110 22.83 -6.14 -2.58
N LEU A 111 22.03 -5.32 -3.27
CA LEU A 111 22.26 -4.93 -4.65
C LEU A 111 22.92 -3.56 -4.72
N GLN A 112 24.15 -3.51 -5.23
CA GLN A 112 24.89 -2.27 -5.43
C GLN A 112 24.12 -1.24 -6.26
N SER A 113 23.46 -1.66 -7.34
CA SER A 113 22.66 -0.78 -8.21
C SER A 113 21.48 -0.14 -7.48
N VAL A 114 20.85 -0.85 -6.56
CA VAL A 114 19.73 -0.34 -5.74
C VAL A 114 20.26 0.65 -4.70
N TYR A 115 21.41 0.36 -4.10
CA TYR A 115 22.07 1.26 -3.17
C TYR A 115 22.40 2.61 -3.84
N GLU A 116 23.04 2.57 -5.02
CA GLU A 116 23.42 3.76 -5.79
C GLU A 116 22.19 4.59 -6.22
N GLU A 117 21.05 3.95 -6.50
CA GLU A 117 19.80 4.64 -6.84
C GLU A 117 19.14 5.29 -5.61
N LEU A 118 19.24 4.67 -4.42
CA LEU A 118 18.53 5.12 -3.22
C LEU A 118 19.35 6.07 -2.34
N TYR A 119 20.67 5.87 -2.26
CA TYR A 119 21.52 6.65 -1.37
C TYR A 119 21.47 8.17 -1.61
N PRO A 120 21.47 8.69 -2.88
CA PRO A 120 21.32 10.11 -3.14
C PRO A 120 20.01 10.72 -2.62
N ILE A 121 18.97 9.89 -2.44
CA ILE A 121 17.62 10.33 -2.05
C ILE A 121 17.42 10.24 -0.54
N TYR A 122 17.95 9.19 0.11
CA TYR A 122 17.64 8.85 1.50
C TYR A 122 18.86 8.90 2.43
N GLY A 123 20.07 9.11 1.88
CA GLY A 123 21.31 9.27 2.65
C GLY A 123 21.61 8.07 3.56
N ASP A 124 22.00 8.35 4.80
CA ASP A 124 22.41 7.36 5.80
C ASP A 124 21.32 6.35 6.21
N LYS A 125 20.09 6.55 5.75
CA LYS A 125 19.03 5.55 5.92
C LYS A 125 19.20 4.35 4.99
N VAL A 126 20.06 4.44 3.97
CA VAL A 126 20.32 3.35 3.04
C VAL A 126 21.59 2.64 3.40
N GLU A 127 21.51 1.36 3.64
CA GLU A 127 22.60 0.48 4.05
C GLU A 127 22.83 -0.58 2.98
N LEU A 128 24.07 -0.68 2.51
CA LEU A 128 24.50 -1.76 1.63
C LEU A 128 24.96 -2.96 2.47
N TYR A 129 24.29 -4.08 2.32
CA TYR A 129 24.70 -5.34 2.94
C TYR A 129 25.70 -6.05 2.03
N SER A 130 26.91 -6.33 2.55
CA SER A 130 28.05 -6.85 1.78
C SER A 130 28.69 -8.11 2.37
N ASP A 131 27.95 -8.91 3.14
CA ASP A 131 28.46 -10.18 3.68
C ASP A 131 28.30 -11.30 2.64
N ASP A 132 29.39 -11.72 2.03
CA ASP A 132 29.42 -12.79 1.03
C ASP A 132 29.18 -14.19 1.64
N SER A 133 29.40 -14.35 2.96
CA SER A 133 29.26 -15.64 3.65
C SER A 133 27.81 -15.94 4.04
N TYR A 134 26.98 -14.90 4.21
CA TYR A 134 25.60 -15.05 4.67
C TYR A 134 24.67 -14.08 3.95
N SER A 135 23.79 -14.60 3.10
CA SER A 135 22.93 -13.73 2.27
C SER A 135 21.91 -12.95 3.11
N LEU A 136 21.55 -11.75 2.65
CA LEU A 136 20.51 -10.90 3.29
C LEU A 136 19.18 -11.64 3.42
N ASP A 137 18.81 -12.44 2.43
CA ASP A 137 17.60 -13.29 2.48
C ASP A 137 17.63 -14.26 3.67
N LYS A 138 18.74 -14.96 3.90
CA LYS A 138 18.90 -15.88 5.03
C LYS A 138 18.90 -15.13 6.36
N LEU A 139 19.59 -13.98 6.43
CA LEU A 139 19.65 -13.15 7.63
C LEU A 139 18.27 -12.68 8.09
N LEU A 140 17.45 -12.23 7.15
CA LEU A 140 16.10 -11.72 7.42
C LEU A 140 15.00 -12.78 7.28
N GLY A 141 15.32 -13.98 6.76
CA GLY A 141 14.37 -15.07 6.50
C GLY A 141 13.28 -14.66 5.50
N ILE A 142 13.63 -13.88 4.46
CA ILE A 142 12.67 -13.29 3.52
C ILE A 142 11.92 -14.38 2.77
N SER A 143 12.63 -15.33 2.15
CA SER A 143 12.04 -16.44 1.41
C SER A 143 11.12 -17.28 2.29
N THR A 144 11.53 -17.58 3.52
CA THR A 144 10.70 -18.33 4.48
C THR A 144 9.42 -17.56 4.84
N LYS A 145 9.53 -16.24 5.04
CA LYS A 145 8.36 -15.36 5.32
C LYS A 145 7.41 -15.28 4.12
N LEU A 146 7.94 -15.23 2.90
CA LEU A 146 7.15 -15.23 1.67
C LEU A 146 6.38 -16.53 1.46
N LEU A 147 7.03 -17.69 1.71
CA LEU A 147 6.35 -18.98 1.67
C LEU A 147 5.22 -19.06 2.69
N LYS A 148 5.49 -18.67 3.94
CA LYS A 148 4.47 -18.60 5.00
C LYS A 148 3.32 -17.62 4.65
N ALA A 149 3.65 -16.52 3.98
CA ALA A 149 2.65 -15.56 3.53
C ALA A 149 1.65 -16.14 2.52
N ASN A 150 1.98 -17.24 1.83
CA ASN A 150 1.11 -17.93 0.89
C ASN A 150 0.38 -19.14 1.47
N GLU A 151 0.63 -19.48 2.73
CA GLU A 151 -0.07 -20.59 3.38
C GLU A 151 -1.58 -20.32 3.45
N LYS A 152 -2.38 -21.34 3.17
CA LYS A 152 -3.84 -21.26 3.22
C LYS A 152 -4.33 -20.86 4.61
N LYS A 153 -3.68 -21.35 5.67
CA LYS A 153 -4.07 -21.19 7.07
C LYS A 153 -3.16 -20.18 7.78
N VAL A 154 -3.77 -19.22 8.45
CA VAL A 154 -3.08 -18.20 9.26
C VAL A 154 -3.55 -18.30 10.70
N TRP A 155 -2.63 -18.56 11.61
CA TRP A 155 -2.93 -18.66 13.03
C TRP A 155 -3.02 -17.29 13.70
N LEU A 156 -3.99 -17.13 14.57
CA LEU A 156 -4.19 -15.96 15.42
C LEU A 156 -3.54 -16.18 16.80
N LYS A 157 -3.19 -15.09 17.47
CA LYS A 157 -2.59 -15.16 18.83
C LYS A 157 -3.54 -15.79 19.85
N SER A 158 -4.83 -15.59 19.68
CA SER A 158 -5.89 -16.21 20.50
C SER A 158 -5.97 -17.72 20.38
N GLY A 159 -5.33 -18.32 19.37
CA GLY A 159 -5.45 -19.74 19.04
C GLY A 159 -6.55 -20.03 17.99
N GLY A 160 -7.28 -19.03 17.54
CA GLY A 160 -8.11 -19.08 16.34
C GLY A 160 -7.28 -19.10 15.07
N ASN A 161 -7.91 -19.18 13.91
CA ASN A 161 -7.22 -19.13 12.63
C ASN A 161 -8.12 -18.59 11.52
N LEU A 162 -7.48 -18.04 10.49
CA LEU A 162 -8.08 -17.72 9.20
C LEU A 162 -7.74 -18.80 8.19
N VAL A 163 -8.68 -19.15 7.35
CA VAL A 163 -8.48 -19.97 6.15
C VAL A 163 -8.75 -19.08 4.94
N ILE A 164 -7.74 -18.84 4.11
CA ILE A 164 -7.80 -17.92 2.97
C ILE A 164 -7.75 -18.71 1.68
N GLU A 165 -8.82 -18.67 0.89
CA GLU A 165 -8.97 -19.41 -0.36
C GLU A 165 -9.30 -18.46 -1.51
N PRO A 166 -8.29 -18.09 -2.33
CA PRO A 166 -8.57 -17.46 -3.61
C PRO A 166 -9.19 -18.48 -4.58
N THR A 167 -10.33 -18.11 -5.16
CA THR A 167 -10.98 -18.84 -6.26
C THR A 167 -10.83 -18.05 -7.56
N GLU A 168 -11.39 -18.54 -8.64
CA GLU A 168 -11.38 -17.86 -9.94
C GLU A 168 -12.16 -16.53 -9.92
N ALA A 169 -13.25 -16.44 -9.15
CA ALA A 169 -14.16 -15.30 -9.13
C ALA A 169 -13.96 -14.37 -7.93
N LEU A 170 -13.60 -14.92 -6.77
CA LEU A 170 -13.53 -14.18 -5.51
C LEU A 170 -12.56 -14.85 -4.53
N THR A 171 -12.21 -14.16 -3.45
CA THR A 171 -11.48 -14.74 -2.33
C THR A 171 -12.42 -14.94 -1.15
N VAL A 172 -12.37 -16.12 -0.53
CA VAL A 172 -13.08 -16.40 0.71
C VAL A 172 -12.10 -16.45 1.86
N ILE A 173 -12.45 -15.85 2.99
CA ILE A 173 -11.73 -15.89 4.25
C ILE A 173 -12.67 -16.42 5.32
N ASP A 174 -12.39 -17.61 5.83
CA ASP A 174 -13.15 -18.27 6.89
C ASP A 174 -12.45 -18.11 8.24
N VAL A 175 -13.18 -17.72 9.27
CA VAL A 175 -12.67 -17.47 10.62
C VAL A 175 -13.06 -18.60 11.56
N ASN A 176 -12.07 -19.31 12.08
CA ASN A 176 -12.27 -20.46 12.95
C ASN A 176 -11.79 -20.20 14.38
N THR A 177 -12.54 -20.69 15.37
CA THR A 177 -12.19 -20.58 16.80
C THR A 177 -10.93 -21.35 17.17
N GLY A 178 -10.59 -22.41 16.42
CA GLY A 178 -9.46 -23.27 16.73
C GLY A 178 -9.54 -23.84 18.15
N LYS A 179 -8.44 -23.69 18.91
CA LYS A 179 -8.32 -24.13 20.31
C LYS A 179 -8.76 -23.07 21.34
N ALA A 180 -9.24 -21.92 20.90
CA ALA A 180 -9.51 -20.76 21.78
C ALA A 180 -10.73 -20.94 22.69
N VAL A 181 -11.59 -21.93 22.46
CA VAL A 181 -12.91 -22.08 23.14
C VAL A 181 -12.89 -23.08 24.31
N ASP A 182 -11.77 -23.70 24.63
CA ASP A 182 -11.71 -24.70 25.72
C ASP A 182 -12.07 -24.06 27.09
N GLY A 183 -13.27 -24.40 27.60
CA GLY A 183 -13.66 -24.22 29.00
C GLY A 183 -14.09 -22.81 29.42
N ARG A 184 -14.26 -21.84 28.56
CA ARG A 184 -14.63 -20.46 28.95
C ARG A 184 -16.13 -20.27 29.12
N ARG A 185 -16.54 -19.69 30.26
CA ARG A 185 -17.95 -19.45 30.62
C ARG A 185 -18.69 -18.46 29.70
N ASN A 186 -18.00 -17.51 29.07
CA ASN A 186 -18.62 -16.54 28.16
C ASN A 186 -18.09 -16.75 26.71
N LYS A 187 -18.84 -17.52 25.93
CA LYS A 187 -18.52 -17.81 24.52
C LYS A 187 -18.62 -16.56 23.64
N GLU A 188 -19.64 -15.72 23.86
CA GLU A 188 -19.89 -14.51 23.08
C GLU A 188 -18.70 -13.55 23.11
N THR A 189 -18.24 -13.17 24.30
CA THR A 189 -17.04 -12.32 24.44
C THR A 189 -15.78 -12.95 23.84
N THR A 190 -15.69 -14.29 23.85
CA THR A 190 -14.56 -14.99 23.22
C THR A 190 -14.65 -14.90 21.70
N PHE A 191 -15.82 -15.10 21.12
CA PHE A 191 -16.04 -14.96 19.67
C PHE A 191 -15.78 -13.55 19.18
N TYR A 192 -16.29 -12.54 19.90
CA TYR A 192 -16.01 -11.15 19.61
C TYR A 192 -14.50 -10.84 19.58
N LYS A 193 -13.74 -11.29 20.59
CA LYS A 193 -12.28 -11.09 20.63
C LYS A 193 -11.55 -11.77 19.48
N ILE A 194 -11.95 -13.01 19.13
CA ILE A 194 -11.37 -13.73 17.99
C ILE A 194 -11.70 -13.01 16.68
N ASN A 195 -12.94 -12.58 16.51
CA ASN A 195 -13.38 -11.83 15.32
C ASN A 195 -12.64 -10.50 15.16
N CYS A 196 -12.42 -9.76 16.25
CA CYS A 196 -11.64 -8.52 16.20
C CYS A 196 -10.18 -8.79 15.78
N GLU A 197 -9.56 -9.83 16.35
CA GLU A 197 -8.21 -10.23 15.94
C GLU A 197 -8.17 -10.69 14.48
N ALA A 198 -9.19 -11.45 14.06
CA ALA A 198 -9.37 -11.91 12.68
C ALA A 198 -9.54 -10.77 11.69
N ALA A 199 -10.30 -9.73 12.04
CA ALA A 199 -10.51 -8.55 11.20
C ALA A 199 -9.20 -7.78 10.94
N ILE A 200 -8.39 -7.60 11.99
CA ILE A 200 -7.07 -6.96 11.89
C ILE A 200 -6.15 -7.78 10.99
N GLU A 201 -6.09 -9.10 11.23
CA GLU A 201 -5.23 -9.99 10.47
C GLU A 201 -5.73 -10.17 9.02
N ALA A 202 -7.03 -10.28 8.77
CA ALA A 202 -7.60 -10.35 7.41
C ALA A 202 -7.24 -9.12 6.60
N ALA A 203 -7.40 -7.91 7.15
CA ALA A 203 -7.00 -6.68 6.49
C ALA A 203 -5.48 -6.66 6.17
N ARG A 204 -4.63 -7.17 7.07
CA ARG A 204 -3.19 -7.33 6.84
C ARG A 204 -2.89 -8.33 5.73
N GLN A 205 -3.56 -9.49 5.72
CA GLN A 205 -3.39 -10.54 4.72
C GLN A 205 -3.87 -10.09 3.33
N ILE A 206 -4.98 -9.36 3.25
CA ILE A 206 -5.48 -8.77 2.00
C ILE A 206 -4.40 -7.87 1.36
N ARG A 207 -3.77 -7.00 2.15
CA ARG A 207 -2.68 -6.13 1.67
C ARG A 207 -1.43 -6.91 1.30
N MET A 208 -0.97 -7.79 2.19
CA MET A 208 0.29 -8.54 2.05
C MET A 208 0.25 -9.49 0.85
N ARG A 209 -0.85 -10.20 0.65
CA ARG A 209 -1.04 -11.13 -0.48
C ARG A 209 -1.50 -10.43 -1.75
N ASN A 210 -1.75 -9.12 -1.69
CA ASN A 210 -2.33 -8.32 -2.77
C ASN A 210 -3.61 -8.95 -3.34
N LEU A 211 -4.49 -9.46 -2.46
CA LEU A 211 -5.78 -9.99 -2.86
C LEU A 211 -6.63 -8.86 -3.46
N SER A 212 -7.35 -9.13 -4.55
CA SER A 212 -8.10 -8.11 -5.28
C SER A 212 -9.41 -8.67 -5.83
N GLY A 213 -10.32 -7.78 -6.21
CA GLY A 213 -11.66 -8.15 -6.63
C GLY A 213 -12.60 -8.27 -5.44
N ILE A 214 -13.51 -9.24 -5.50
CA ILE A 214 -14.48 -9.54 -4.44
C ILE A 214 -13.80 -10.40 -3.37
N ILE A 215 -13.97 -10.02 -2.12
CA ILE A 215 -13.46 -10.75 -0.95
C ILE A 215 -14.62 -10.90 0.02
N LEU A 216 -14.91 -12.15 0.42
CA LEU A 216 -15.91 -12.47 1.43
C LEU A 216 -15.20 -12.92 2.70
N ILE A 217 -15.64 -12.41 3.85
CA ILE A 217 -15.17 -12.90 5.15
C ILE A 217 -16.36 -13.50 5.90
N ASP A 218 -16.18 -14.75 6.32
CA ASP A 218 -17.08 -15.47 7.19
C ASP A 218 -16.56 -15.39 8.63
N PHE A 219 -17.16 -14.50 9.43
CA PHE A 219 -16.83 -14.34 10.83
C PHE A 219 -17.62 -15.31 11.69
N ILE A 220 -17.11 -15.62 12.88
CA ILE A 220 -17.82 -16.44 13.85
C ILE A 220 -19.10 -15.69 14.26
N ASP A 221 -20.24 -16.40 14.22
CA ASP A 221 -21.54 -15.85 14.58
C ASP A 221 -21.56 -15.24 15.97
N MET A 222 -22.07 -14.02 16.07
CA MET A 222 -22.27 -13.26 17.31
C MET A 222 -23.74 -12.90 17.46
N LYS A 223 -24.23 -12.91 18.71
CA LYS A 223 -25.63 -12.62 19.00
C LYS A 223 -25.87 -11.15 19.35
N GLU A 224 -24.84 -10.47 19.89
CA GLU A 224 -24.93 -9.08 20.32
C GLU A 224 -24.68 -8.16 19.13
N GLN A 225 -25.68 -7.38 18.75
CA GLN A 225 -25.62 -6.46 17.63
C GLN A 225 -24.52 -5.40 17.80
N GLU A 226 -24.30 -4.95 19.04
CA GLU A 226 -23.24 -4.00 19.37
C GLU A 226 -21.85 -4.53 19.01
N HIS A 227 -21.56 -5.80 19.31
CA HIS A 227 -20.31 -6.46 18.93
C HIS A 227 -20.12 -6.53 17.40
N VAL A 228 -21.21 -6.77 16.66
CA VAL A 228 -21.16 -6.79 15.19
C VAL A 228 -20.83 -5.41 14.65
N GLU A 229 -21.46 -4.36 15.19
CA GLU A 229 -21.22 -2.97 14.76
C GLU A 229 -19.78 -2.51 15.06
N GLU A 230 -19.27 -2.82 16.24
CA GLU A 230 -17.89 -2.53 16.63
C GLU A 230 -16.89 -3.28 15.74
N LEU A 231 -17.14 -4.57 15.46
CA LEU A 231 -16.32 -5.36 14.54
C LEU A 231 -16.27 -4.73 13.14
N MET A 232 -17.41 -4.28 12.61
CA MET A 232 -17.48 -3.64 11.30
C MET A 232 -16.76 -2.29 11.27
N GLN A 233 -16.84 -1.51 12.35
CA GLN A 233 -16.10 -0.26 12.47
C GLN A 233 -14.58 -0.52 12.50
N LEU A 234 -14.14 -1.51 13.28
CA LEU A 234 -12.73 -1.93 13.35
C LEU A 234 -12.22 -2.37 11.99
N LEU A 235 -12.97 -3.24 11.30
CA LEU A 235 -12.60 -3.72 9.97
C LEU A 235 -12.51 -2.57 8.95
N ARG A 236 -13.51 -1.66 8.95
CA ARG A 236 -13.51 -0.47 8.07
C ARG A 236 -12.29 0.40 8.32
N MET A 237 -11.93 0.64 9.59
CA MET A 237 -10.73 1.38 9.96
C MET A 237 -9.46 0.68 9.43
N LYS A 238 -9.33 -0.65 9.61
CA LYS A 238 -8.16 -1.42 9.15
C LYS A 238 -8.05 -1.52 7.63
N LEU A 239 -9.16 -1.54 6.91
CA LEU A 239 -9.17 -1.49 5.45
C LEU A 239 -8.81 -0.10 4.91
N SER A 240 -9.11 0.98 5.64
CA SER A 240 -8.76 2.35 5.24
C SER A 240 -7.25 2.63 5.27
N GLU A 241 -6.47 1.84 6.00
CA GLU A 241 -5.00 1.89 5.99
C GLU A 241 -4.39 1.45 4.64
N ASP A 242 -5.18 0.79 3.79
CA ASP A 242 -4.71 0.30 2.49
C ASP A 242 -4.51 1.44 1.49
N LYS A 243 -3.34 1.49 0.85
CA LYS A 243 -3.03 2.45 -0.23
C LYS A 243 -3.80 2.16 -1.52
N VAL A 244 -4.25 0.92 -1.70
CA VAL A 244 -5.15 0.50 -2.78
C VAL A 244 -6.59 0.70 -2.30
N LYS A 245 -7.44 1.23 -3.17
CA LYS A 245 -8.86 1.44 -2.84
C LYS A 245 -9.50 0.13 -2.42
N THR A 246 -9.82 0.01 -1.14
CA THR A 246 -10.48 -1.13 -0.52
C THR A 246 -11.71 -0.62 0.20
N VAL A 247 -12.85 -1.26 -0.04
CA VAL A 247 -14.15 -0.81 0.48
C VAL A 247 -14.86 -2.00 1.12
N LEU A 248 -15.26 -1.85 2.37
CA LEU A 248 -16.26 -2.70 2.99
C LEU A 248 -17.63 -2.29 2.43
N VAL A 249 -18.29 -3.20 1.73
CA VAL A 249 -19.54 -2.95 1.00
C VAL A 249 -20.73 -3.11 1.92
N ASP A 250 -20.95 -4.34 2.42
CA ASP A 250 -22.11 -4.68 3.24
C ASP A 250 -21.90 -6.01 3.99
N ILE A 251 -22.91 -6.41 4.75
CA ILE A 251 -23.05 -7.75 5.34
C ILE A 251 -24.26 -8.40 4.68
N THR A 252 -24.06 -9.59 4.11
CA THR A 252 -25.14 -10.35 3.50
C THR A 252 -26.15 -10.84 4.55
N LYS A 253 -27.34 -11.26 4.12
CA LYS A 253 -28.33 -11.91 4.99
C LYS A 253 -27.82 -13.21 5.63
N LEU A 254 -26.76 -13.79 5.10
CA LEU A 254 -26.10 -14.99 5.64
C LEU A 254 -24.96 -14.66 6.62
N GLY A 255 -24.73 -13.39 6.94
CA GLY A 255 -23.66 -12.96 7.86
C GLY A 255 -22.29 -12.76 7.19
N LEU A 256 -22.17 -13.00 5.88
CA LEU A 256 -20.90 -12.83 5.17
C LEU A 256 -20.58 -11.35 4.96
N VAL A 257 -19.37 -10.93 5.31
CA VAL A 257 -18.91 -9.57 5.11
C VAL A 257 -18.32 -9.41 3.71
N GLU A 258 -18.86 -8.46 2.95
CA GLU A 258 -18.47 -8.18 1.58
C GLU A 258 -17.44 -7.06 1.49
N ILE A 259 -16.32 -7.33 0.83
CA ILE A 259 -15.24 -6.37 0.59
C ILE A 259 -14.92 -6.35 -0.90
N THR A 260 -14.63 -5.17 -1.42
CA THR A 260 -14.05 -5.01 -2.76
C THR A 260 -12.70 -4.31 -2.68
N ARG A 261 -11.71 -4.82 -3.42
CA ARG A 261 -10.38 -4.20 -3.53
C ARG A 261 -9.96 -4.07 -4.98
N MET A 262 -9.53 -2.87 -5.37
CA MET A 262 -9.11 -2.59 -6.74
C MET A 262 -7.91 -3.47 -7.15
N LYS A 263 -7.98 -4.08 -8.35
CA LYS A 263 -6.86 -4.81 -8.93
C LYS A 263 -5.85 -3.81 -9.53
N LYS A 264 -4.64 -3.78 -8.99
CA LYS A 264 -3.53 -2.94 -9.50
C LYS A 264 -2.34 -3.77 -9.96
N ASN A 265 -1.97 -4.76 -9.19
CA ASN A 265 -0.83 -5.65 -9.42
C ASN A 265 -1.30 -7.11 -9.28
N PRO A 266 -0.55 -8.08 -9.79
CA PRO A 266 -0.87 -9.49 -9.58
C PRO A 266 -0.81 -9.86 -8.08
N PRO A 267 -1.55 -10.87 -7.64
CA PRO A 267 -1.45 -11.42 -6.29
C PRO A 267 -0.04 -11.95 -6.01
N LEU A 268 0.36 -11.96 -4.73
CA LEU A 268 1.66 -12.46 -4.30
C LEU A 268 1.95 -13.87 -4.81
N ARG A 269 0.94 -14.75 -4.82
CA ARG A 269 1.06 -16.12 -5.32
C ARG A 269 1.46 -16.18 -6.79
N GLU A 270 0.88 -15.34 -7.63
CA GLU A 270 1.23 -15.24 -9.05
C GLU A 270 2.64 -14.64 -9.23
N ALA A 271 2.98 -13.63 -8.44
CA ALA A 271 4.29 -13.00 -8.49
C ALA A 271 5.45 -13.95 -8.11
N LEU A 272 5.20 -14.95 -7.26
CA LEU A 272 6.19 -15.96 -6.85
C LEU A 272 6.23 -17.19 -7.75
N SER A 273 5.27 -17.36 -8.68
CA SER A 273 5.22 -18.50 -9.62
C SER A 273 6.04 -18.30 -10.91
N TRP A 274 6.87 -17.26 -10.98
CA TRP A 274 7.70 -16.94 -12.14
C TRP A 274 9.12 -17.55 -12.06
N GLU A 275 9.32 -18.56 -11.17
CA GLU A 275 10.54 -19.37 -11.13
C GLU A 275 10.45 -20.64 -12.00
#